data_94037cf088c293ebd8d9c4e3189dfb41
#
_entry.id   94037cf088c293ebd8d9c4e3189dfb41
#
_cell.length_a   1.000
_cell.length_b   1.000
_cell.length_c   1.000
_cell.angle_alpha   90.00
_cell.angle_beta   90.00
_cell.angle_gamma   90.00
#
_symmetry.space_group_name_H-M   'P 1'
#
loop_
_entity.id
_entity.type
_entity.pdbx_description
1 polymer ?
#
loop_
_entity_poly.entity_id
_entity_poly.type
_entity_poly.pdbx_seq_one_letter_code
_entity_poly.pdbx_strand_id
1 'polypeptide(L)' 'MYGYPCEYCEGTVQPRQIEREAFKHKNGFVILENVTIGVCDVCGNRYYSADILHLVHEIATGQRQPERTESIPVALAA' A
#
# COMPACT_ATOMS: atom_id res chain seq x y z
N MET A 1 5.76 0.71 -15.57
CA MET A 1 4.90 0.00 -14.62
C MET A 1 3.60 0.75 -14.37
N TYR A 2 3.65 2.01 -13.95
CA TYR A 2 2.45 2.85 -13.91
C TYR A 2 2.34 3.62 -15.23
N GLY A 3 1.35 4.51 -15.34
CA GLY A 3 1.13 5.27 -16.57
C GLY A 3 -0.01 4.75 -17.42
N TYR A 4 -0.81 3.82 -16.88
CA TYR A 4 -1.96 3.27 -17.58
C TYR A 4 -3.25 4.00 -17.17
N PRO A 5 -4.34 3.86 -17.94
CA PRO A 5 -5.61 4.49 -17.61
C PRO A 5 -6.20 3.97 -16.30
N CYS A 6 -6.84 4.87 -15.54
CA CYS A 6 -7.58 4.48 -14.36
C CYS A 6 -8.81 3.65 -14.74
N GLU A 7 -9.15 2.65 -13.90
CA GLU A 7 -10.31 1.79 -14.16
C GLU A 7 -11.64 2.46 -13.82
N TYR A 8 -11.61 3.50 -12.99
CA TYR A 8 -12.81 4.09 -12.43
C TYR A 8 -13.13 5.47 -12.98
N CYS A 9 -12.21 6.10 -13.69
CA CYS A 9 -12.42 7.42 -14.26
C CYS A 9 -11.54 7.56 -15.50
N GLU A 10 -11.49 8.77 -16.07
CA GLU A 10 -10.70 9.01 -17.27
C GLU A 10 -9.28 9.49 -16.98
N GLY A 11 -8.88 9.44 -15.72
CA GLY A 11 -7.53 9.82 -15.32
C GLY A 11 -6.49 8.78 -15.69
N THR A 12 -5.24 9.11 -15.36
CA THR A 12 -4.09 8.24 -15.59
C THR A 12 -3.44 7.91 -14.25
N VAL A 13 -3.05 6.66 -14.06
CA VAL A 13 -2.37 6.21 -12.85
C VAL A 13 -0.90 6.60 -12.95
N GLN A 14 -0.46 7.51 -12.08
CA GLN A 14 0.90 8.03 -12.06
C GLN A 14 1.67 7.48 -10.87
N PRO A 15 2.98 7.29 -11.00
CA PRO A 15 3.79 6.87 -9.86
C PRO A 15 3.88 7.98 -8.82
N ARG A 16 3.82 7.61 -7.54
CA ARG A 16 3.97 8.54 -6.45
C ARG A 16 4.78 7.91 -5.34
N GLN A 17 5.79 8.64 -4.85
CA GLN A 17 6.60 8.21 -3.71
C GLN A 17 5.83 8.51 -2.43
N ILE A 18 5.63 7.50 -1.60
CA ILE A 18 4.90 7.62 -0.34
C ILE A 18 5.84 7.25 0.80
N GLU A 19 5.87 8.09 1.85
CA GLU A 19 6.72 7.82 3.01
C GLU A 19 6.27 6.59 3.78
N ARG A 20 4.96 6.46 3.99
CA ARG A 20 4.38 5.33 4.71
C ARG A 20 3.03 4.98 4.10
N GLU A 21 2.83 3.71 3.85
CA GLU A 21 1.56 3.20 3.34
C GLU A 21 1.20 1.93 4.11
N ALA A 22 -0.02 1.89 4.64
CA ALA A 22 -0.52 0.74 5.39
C ALA A 22 -1.30 -0.17 4.47
N PHE A 23 -1.00 -1.47 4.55
CA PHE A 23 -1.67 -2.50 3.75
C PHE A 23 -2.35 -3.47 4.70
N LYS A 24 -3.65 -3.65 4.53
CA LYS A 24 -4.37 -4.64 5.31
C LYS A 24 -4.13 -6.04 4.74
N HIS A 25 -3.82 -6.99 5.60
CA HIS A 25 -3.64 -8.38 5.21
C HIS A 25 -4.29 -9.27 6.27
N LYS A 26 -5.41 -9.89 5.92
CA LYS A 26 -6.19 -10.76 6.82
C LYS A 26 -6.47 -10.04 8.14
N ASN A 27 -5.83 -10.46 9.23
CA ASN A 27 -6.11 -9.95 10.57
C ASN A 27 -5.15 -8.84 11.02
N GLY A 28 -4.27 -8.38 10.14
CA GLY A 28 -3.26 -7.40 10.55
C GLY A 28 -2.98 -6.39 9.47
N PHE A 29 -1.95 -5.60 9.73
CA PHE A 29 -1.48 -4.59 8.80
C PHE A 29 0.01 -4.73 8.61
N VAL A 30 0.47 -4.38 7.40
CA VAL A 30 1.88 -4.23 7.09
C VAL A 30 2.06 -2.79 6.64
N ILE A 31 3.05 -2.10 7.19
CA ILE A 31 3.38 -0.74 6.78
C ILE A 31 4.67 -0.79 5.98
N LEU A 32 4.62 -0.25 4.77
CA LEU A 32 5.81 -0.09 3.94
C LEU A 32 6.24 1.38 3.96
N GLU A 33 7.52 1.60 4.07
CA GLU A 33 8.10 2.95 4.05
C GLU A 33 8.88 3.16 2.76
N ASN A 34 8.89 4.38 2.27
CA ASN A 34 9.59 4.77 1.04
C ASN A 34 9.17 3.91 -0.14
N VAL A 35 7.87 3.79 -0.35
CA VAL A 35 7.30 2.95 -1.40
C VAL A 35 6.74 3.81 -2.53
N THR A 36 6.93 3.34 -3.76
CA THR A 36 6.34 3.98 -4.94
C THR A 36 5.08 3.22 -5.33
N ILE A 37 3.94 3.91 -5.31
CA ILE A 37 2.66 3.33 -5.69
C ILE A 37 2.08 4.10 -6.88
N GLY A 38 1.02 3.58 -7.48
CA GLY A 38 0.28 4.28 -8.51
C GLY A 38 -0.88 5.05 -7.89
N VAL A 39 -1.08 6.29 -8.30
CA VAL A 39 -2.21 7.11 -7.86
C VAL A 39 -2.84 7.75 -9.08
N CYS A 40 -4.15 7.61 -9.21
CA CYS A 40 -4.86 8.26 -10.30
C CYS A 40 -4.79 9.79 -10.12
N ASP A 41 -4.46 10.49 -11.20
CA ASP A 41 -4.28 11.94 -11.15
C ASP A 41 -5.61 12.71 -11.11
N VAL A 42 -6.73 12.02 -11.26
CA VAL A 42 -8.06 12.64 -11.22
C VAL A 42 -8.83 12.23 -9.97
N CYS A 43 -9.06 10.92 -9.77
CA CYS A 43 -9.90 10.45 -8.67
C CYS A 43 -9.13 10.05 -7.42
N GLY A 44 -7.80 9.93 -7.50
CA GLY A 44 -6.97 9.61 -6.34
C GLY A 44 -6.94 8.15 -5.95
N ASN A 45 -7.57 7.26 -6.72
CA ASN A 45 -7.51 5.83 -6.42
C ASN A 45 -6.07 5.34 -6.45
N ARG A 46 -5.75 4.44 -5.53
CA ARG A 46 -4.40 3.90 -5.37
C ARG A 46 -4.28 2.54 -6.02
N TYR A 47 -3.14 2.30 -6.64
CA TYR A 47 -2.85 1.06 -7.35
C TYR A 47 -1.50 0.54 -6.88
N TYR A 48 -1.42 -0.77 -6.66
CA TYR A 48 -0.20 -1.40 -6.14
C TYR A 48 0.29 -2.44 -7.13
N SER A 49 1.59 -2.44 -7.38
CA SER A 49 2.19 -3.43 -8.26
C SER A 49 2.16 -4.82 -7.61
N ALA A 50 2.29 -5.85 -8.43
CA ALA A 50 2.37 -7.22 -7.93
C ALA A 50 3.54 -7.40 -6.96
N ASP A 51 4.68 -6.72 -7.22
CA ASP A 51 5.84 -6.80 -6.35
C ASP A 51 5.55 -6.26 -4.96
N ILE A 52 4.81 -5.15 -4.87
CA ILE A 52 4.43 -4.56 -3.59
C ILE A 52 3.52 -5.51 -2.83
N LEU A 53 2.49 -6.04 -3.50
CA LEU A 53 1.54 -6.95 -2.87
C LEU A 53 2.23 -8.24 -2.43
N HIS A 54 3.18 -8.73 -3.20
CA HIS A 54 3.95 -9.92 -2.84
C HIS A 54 4.82 -9.66 -1.60
N LEU A 55 5.45 -8.50 -1.53
CA LEU A 55 6.26 -8.11 -0.37
C LEU A 55 5.39 -8.03 0.90
N VAL A 56 4.21 -7.41 0.80
CA VAL A 56 3.26 -7.34 1.91
C VAL A 56 2.90 -8.74 2.39
N HIS A 57 2.60 -9.64 1.46
CA HIS A 57 2.25 -11.02 1.77
C HIS A 57 3.40 -11.75 2.48
N GLU A 58 4.63 -11.59 2.01
CA GLU A 58 5.79 -12.23 2.61
C GLU A 58 6.00 -11.77 4.06
N ILE A 59 5.87 -10.48 4.30
CA ILE A 59 6.02 -9.94 5.66
C ILE A 59 4.88 -10.42 6.55
N ALA A 60 3.64 -10.37 6.05
CA ALA A 60 2.46 -10.75 6.83
C ALA A 60 2.46 -12.23 7.21
N THR A 61 3.05 -13.08 6.39
CA THR A 61 3.09 -14.54 6.63
C THR A 61 4.36 -15.01 7.31
N GLY A 62 5.27 -14.09 7.66
CA GLY A 62 6.50 -14.44 8.34
C GLY A 62 7.63 -14.96 7.46
N GLN A 63 7.45 -14.95 6.15
CA GLN A 63 8.48 -15.37 5.21
C GLN A 63 9.61 -14.36 5.10
N ARG A 64 9.35 -13.12 5.49
CA ARG A 64 10.34 -12.06 5.48
C ARG A 64 10.18 -11.23 6.75
N GLN A 65 11.31 -10.93 7.40
CA GLN A 65 11.29 -10.16 8.64
C GLN A 65 11.20 -8.67 8.32
N PRO A 66 10.32 -7.92 9.01
CA PRO A 66 10.31 -6.47 8.89
C PRO A 66 11.51 -5.85 9.61
N GLU A 67 11.86 -4.62 9.27
CA GLU A 67 12.93 -3.89 9.94
C GLU A 67 12.58 -3.59 11.40
N ARG A 68 11.30 -3.36 11.66
CA ARG A 68 10.81 -3.14 13.03
C ARG A 68 9.31 -3.38 13.09
N THR A 69 8.80 -3.46 14.29
CA THR A 69 7.35 -3.61 14.54
C THR A 69 6.90 -2.46 15.43
N GLU A 70 5.75 -1.87 15.10
CA GLU A 70 5.17 -0.77 15.87
C GLU A 70 3.85 -1.21 16.47
N SER A 71 3.59 -0.77 17.71
CA SER A 71 2.30 -0.96 18.35
C SER A 71 1.43 0.26 18.04
N ILE A 72 0.18 0.01 17.67
CA ILE A 72 -0.75 1.07 17.32
C ILE A 72 -1.90 1.08 18.32
N PRO A 73 -2.14 2.21 19.02
CA PRO A 73 -3.28 2.30 19.94
C PRO A 73 -4.59 2.20 19.16
N VAL A 74 -5.54 1.47 19.73
CA VAL A 74 -6.87 1.34 19.17
C VAL A 74 -7.86 1.60 20.29
N ALA A 75 -8.83 2.47 20.03
CA ALA A 75 -9.84 2.82 20.99
C ALA A 75 -11.22 2.83 20.35
N LEU A 76 -12.23 2.51 21.14
CA LEU A 76 -13.61 2.66 20.71
C LEU A 76 -13.97 4.14 20.81
N ALA A 77 -14.54 4.66 19.72
CA ALA A 77 -14.87 6.08 19.63
C ALA A 77 -16.26 6.42 20.09
N ALA A 78 -17.08 5.43 20.34
CA ALA A 78 -18.47 5.68 20.68
C ALA A 78 -18.73 5.46 22.16
#